data_ef9aaa1f84dbdca8d011921898bc9d3a
#
_entry.id   ef9aaa1f84dbdca8d011921898bc9d3a
#
_cell.length_a   1.000
_cell.length_b   1.000
_cell.length_c   1.000
_cell.angle_alpha   90.00
_cell.angle_beta   90.00
_cell.angle_gamma   90.00
#
_symmetry.space_group_name_H-M   'P 1'
#
loop_
_entity.id
_entity.type
_entity.pdbx_description
1 polymer ?
#
loop_
_entity_poly.entity_id
_entity_poly.type
_entity_poly.pdbx_seq_one_letter_code
_entity_poly.pdbx_strand_id
1 'polypeptide(L)'
;MKRFPTSAIAAIAAAALFGMASNASAQAAAPAGCSDDVPQRATRGNTEFVSNSQTVRGLLYKPTGPANGAAVVLLHSSEGLSVDAHSFDPHAIQLAARGYHVLVPNYFEARARQVPWNGRDVRLWAEAGHAAVAYMGTLEGVDPARVGIWGFSLGGFVATDGSAHPDSTARVAVGVGTGQDIFEASRGRRELPMMLIEGYSTFPIISAATMRELAANLRRRGATVEVQMLASPERSMTGQVWCEVFQHTRRFLDANLLPAAAPEAPAG
;
A
#
# COMPACT_ATOMS: atom_id res chain seq x y z
N MET A 1 29.82 -5.88 4.74
CA MET A 1 28.59 -6.71 4.89
C MET A 1 28.16 -6.65 6.35
N LYS A 2 27.25 -5.75 6.71
CA LYS A 2 26.65 -5.75 8.06
C LYS A 2 25.57 -6.83 8.08
N ARG A 3 25.67 -7.77 9.02
CA ARG A 3 24.67 -8.82 9.22
C ARG A 3 23.42 -8.16 9.79
N PHE A 4 22.26 -8.33 9.16
CA PHE A 4 20.97 -7.92 9.72
C PHE A 4 20.74 -8.66 11.05
N PRO A 5 20.29 -7.99 12.08
CA PRO A 5 19.86 -8.68 13.28
C PRO A 5 18.64 -9.53 12.92
N THR A 6 18.83 -10.84 12.91
CA THR A 6 17.76 -11.85 12.74
C THR A 6 16.58 -11.63 13.68
N SER A 7 16.80 -10.93 14.78
CA SER A 7 15.81 -10.55 15.79
C SER A 7 14.72 -9.58 15.30
N ALA A 8 15.02 -8.68 14.37
CA ALA A 8 14.00 -7.71 13.90
C ALA A 8 12.97 -8.37 12.98
N ILE A 9 13.40 -9.34 12.17
CA ILE A 9 12.49 -10.09 11.29
C ILE A 9 11.62 -11.06 12.10
N ALA A 10 12.18 -11.66 13.14
CA ALA A 10 11.43 -12.51 14.08
C ALA A 10 10.36 -11.70 14.84
N ALA A 11 10.60 -10.42 15.13
CA ALA A 11 9.65 -9.56 15.82
C ALA A 11 8.40 -9.24 14.94
N ILE A 12 8.56 -9.12 13.63
CA ILE A 12 7.40 -8.92 12.72
C ILE A 12 6.56 -10.20 12.64
N ALA A 13 7.21 -11.38 12.57
CA ALA A 13 6.51 -12.65 12.54
C ALA A 13 5.83 -12.99 13.88
N ALA A 14 6.49 -12.68 15.02
CA ALA A 14 5.92 -12.88 16.34
C ALA A 14 4.72 -11.94 16.61
N ALA A 15 4.73 -10.74 16.04
CA ALA A 15 3.61 -9.82 16.15
C ALA A 15 2.33 -10.33 15.48
N ALA A 16 2.46 -11.02 14.35
CA ALA A 16 1.35 -11.69 13.69
C ALA A 16 0.78 -12.86 14.50
N LEU A 17 1.62 -13.58 15.24
CA LEU A 17 1.20 -14.75 16.01
C LEU A 17 0.52 -14.40 17.37
N PHE A 18 0.87 -13.27 18.00
CA PHE A 18 0.28 -12.87 19.28
C PHE A 18 -1.10 -12.18 19.12
N GLY A 19 -1.47 -11.71 17.93
CA GLY A 19 -2.82 -11.21 17.63
C GLY A 19 -3.89 -12.29 17.52
N MET A 20 -3.51 -13.58 17.46
CA MET A 20 -4.45 -14.68 17.27
C MET A 20 -5.14 -15.18 18.55
N ALA A 21 -4.81 -14.65 19.73
CA ALA A 21 -5.29 -15.20 21.00
C ALA A 21 -6.65 -14.67 21.49
N SER A 22 -7.36 -13.87 20.73
CA SER A 22 -8.72 -13.48 21.15
C SER A 22 -9.51 -12.95 19.96
N ASN A 23 -10.21 -13.80 19.26
CA ASN A 23 -11.53 -13.48 18.70
C ASN A 23 -12.11 -14.70 17.99
N ALA A 24 -12.70 -15.60 18.81
CA ALA A 24 -13.74 -16.48 18.33
C ALA A 24 -14.96 -15.59 18.00
N SER A 25 -15.38 -15.65 16.73
CA SER A 25 -16.73 -15.31 16.24
C SER A 25 -17.35 -14.00 16.73
N ALA A 26 -16.86 -12.89 16.18
CA ALA A 26 -17.75 -11.81 15.78
C ALA A 26 -17.68 -11.75 14.26
N GLN A 27 -18.73 -12.18 13.59
CA GLN A 27 -18.93 -11.92 12.18
C GLN A 27 -18.98 -10.39 12.07
N ALA A 28 -17.84 -9.78 11.72
CA ALA A 28 -17.73 -8.33 11.65
C ALA A 28 -18.78 -7.86 10.63
N ALA A 29 -19.76 -7.10 11.10
CA ALA A 29 -20.62 -6.34 10.21
C ALA A 29 -19.72 -5.63 9.21
N ALA A 30 -20.08 -5.66 7.92
CA ALA A 30 -19.39 -4.90 6.90
C ALA A 30 -19.13 -3.49 7.46
N PRO A 31 -17.91 -2.95 7.39
CA PRO A 31 -17.61 -1.66 7.96
C PRO A 31 -18.62 -0.65 7.42
N ALA A 32 -19.21 0.14 8.31
CA ALA A 32 -20.06 1.25 7.89
C ALA A 32 -19.29 2.08 6.86
N GLY A 33 -19.92 2.42 5.73
CA GLY A 33 -19.26 3.20 4.67
C GLY A 33 -18.67 4.49 5.22
N CYS A 34 -17.63 4.98 4.57
CA CYS A 34 -17.00 6.24 4.96
C CYS A 34 -17.89 7.42 4.51
N SER A 35 -17.79 8.53 5.20
CA SER A 35 -18.65 9.70 4.97
C SER A 35 -18.54 10.32 3.57
N ASP A 36 -17.44 10.05 2.86
CA ASP A 36 -17.17 10.52 1.51
C ASP A 36 -17.30 9.43 0.43
N ASP A 37 -17.87 8.28 0.79
CA ASP A 37 -18.10 7.20 -0.15
C ASP A 37 -19.04 7.62 -1.29
N VAL A 38 -18.67 7.22 -2.52
CA VAL A 38 -19.49 7.42 -3.71
C VAL A 38 -20.26 6.14 -4.05
N PRO A 39 -21.36 6.23 -4.83
CA PRO A 39 -22.07 5.05 -5.30
C PRO A 39 -21.10 4.09 -6.01
N GLN A 40 -21.15 2.82 -5.62
CA GLN A 40 -20.26 1.80 -6.15
C GLN A 40 -20.51 1.57 -7.64
N ARG A 41 -19.47 1.82 -8.45
CA ARG A 41 -19.44 1.61 -9.88
C ARG A 41 -18.11 0.97 -10.30
N ALA A 42 -17.91 -0.27 -9.86
CA ALA A 42 -16.69 -1.01 -10.10
C ALA A 42 -16.99 -2.48 -10.41
N THR A 43 -16.18 -3.10 -11.24
CA THR A 43 -16.10 -4.55 -11.39
C THR A 43 -14.87 -5.07 -10.65
N ARG A 44 -14.94 -6.31 -10.18
CA ARG A 44 -13.84 -7.04 -9.57
C ARG A 44 -13.63 -8.37 -10.30
N GLY A 45 -12.41 -8.67 -10.66
CA GLY A 45 -12.04 -9.93 -11.30
C GLY A 45 -10.66 -10.42 -10.83
N ASN A 46 -10.36 -11.67 -11.15
CA ASN A 46 -9.02 -12.21 -10.94
C ASN A 46 -8.09 -11.76 -12.06
N THR A 47 -6.82 -11.58 -11.72
CA THR A 47 -5.76 -11.31 -12.69
C THR A 47 -4.45 -11.94 -12.22
N GLU A 48 -3.47 -11.99 -13.11
CA GLU A 48 -2.14 -12.50 -12.80
C GLU A 48 -1.06 -11.73 -13.59
N PHE A 49 0.13 -11.69 -13.05
CA PHE A 49 1.31 -11.15 -13.70
C PHE A 49 2.54 -11.95 -13.25
N VAL A 50 3.67 -11.73 -13.90
CA VAL A 50 4.91 -12.43 -13.58
C VAL A 50 5.85 -11.53 -12.78
N SER A 51 6.39 -12.05 -11.68
CA SER A 51 7.49 -11.46 -10.93
C SER A 51 8.47 -12.56 -10.50
N ASN A 52 9.76 -12.34 -10.71
CA ASN A 52 10.82 -13.31 -10.34
C ASN A 52 10.57 -14.73 -10.91
N SER A 53 10.08 -14.82 -12.15
CA SER A 53 9.68 -16.07 -12.79
C SER A 53 8.57 -16.83 -12.04
N GLN A 54 7.85 -16.17 -11.15
CA GLN A 54 6.66 -16.70 -10.47
C GLN A 54 5.42 -16.00 -10.97
N THR A 55 4.32 -16.73 -11.10
CA THR A 55 3.00 -16.15 -11.34
C THR A 55 2.47 -15.59 -10.02
N VAL A 56 2.16 -14.31 -10.02
CA VAL A 56 1.53 -13.59 -8.90
C VAL A 56 0.09 -13.31 -9.27
N ARG A 57 -0.85 -13.83 -8.49
CA ARG A 57 -2.29 -13.64 -8.68
C ARG A 57 -2.77 -12.46 -7.85
N GLY A 58 -3.88 -11.88 -8.25
CA GLY A 58 -4.47 -10.77 -7.52
C GLY A 58 -5.91 -10.48 -7.92
N LEU A 59 -6.49 -9.53 -7.23
CA LEU A 59 -7.81 -9.00 -7.52
C LEU A 59 -7.64 -7.67 -8.26
N LEU A 60 -8.26 -7.56 -9.45
CA LEU A 60 -8.26 -6.36 -10.26
C LEU A 60 -9.66 -5.72 -10.21
N TYR A 61 -9.70 -4.47 -9.80
CA TYR A 61 -10.90 -3.63 -9.76
C TYR A 61 -10.82 -2.62 -10.90
N LYS A 62 -11.89 -2.53 -11.67
CA LYS A 62 -11.99 -1.60 -12.80
C LYS A 62 -13.22 -0.71 -12.64
N PRO A 63 -13.15 0.57 -13.04
CA PRO A 63 -14.32 1.41 -13.08
C PRO A 63 -15.34 0.88 -14.08
N THR A 64 -16.63 0.99 -13.78
CA THR A 64 -17.72 0.76 -14.74
C THR A 64 -18.14 2.05 -15.46
N GLY A 65 -17.67 3.18 -14.97
CA GLY A 65 -17.78 4.50 -15.61
C GLY A 65 -16.48 4.87 -16.32
N PRO A 66 -16.33 6.15 -16.69
CA PRO A 66 -15.11 6.65 -17.33
C PRO A 66 -13.89 6.40 -16.42
N ALA A 67 -12.83 5.80 -16.96
CA ALA A 67 -11.55 5.70 -16.30
C ALA A 67 -10.86 7.08 -16.26
N ASN A 68 -10.19 7.39 -15.14
CA ASN A 68 -9.46 8.64 -14.98
C ASN A 68 -8.00 8.54 -15.48
N GLY A 69 -7.59 7.37 -15.98
CA GLY A 69 -6.25 7.07 -16.46
C GLY A 69 -5.24 6.70 -15.37
N ALA A 70 -5.58 6.82 -14.10
CA ALA A 70 -4.69 6.47 -13.00
C ALA A 70 -4.92 5.04 -12.49
N ALA A 71 -3.89 4.46 -11.90
CA ALA A 71 -3.98 3.14 -11.26
C ALA A 71 -3.26 3.10 -9.92
N VAL A 72 -3.67 2.14 -9.07
CA VAL A 72 -3.10 1.94 -7.74
C VAL A 72 -2.87 0.46 -7.49
N VAL A 73 -1.66 0.11 -7.02
CA VAL A 73 -1.35 -1.21 -6.46
C VAL A 73 -1.52 -1.13 -4.95
N LEU A 74 -2.36 -1.97 -4.37
CA LEU A 74 -2.64 -2.02 -2.93
C LEU A 74 -2.07 -3.31 -2.33
N LEU A 75 -1.09 -3.17 -1.41
CA LEU A 75 -0.34 -4.29 -0.83
C LEU A 75 -0.83 -4.63 0.57
N HIS A 76 -1.19 -5.89 0.77
CA HIS A 76 -1.67 -6.43 2.04
C HIS A 76 -0.58 -6.50 3.13
N SER A 77 -0.96 -6.73 4.38
CA SER A 77 -0.07 -6.89 5.51
C SER A 77 0.60 -8.29 5.55
N SER A 78 1.29 -8.58 6.64
CA SER A 78 1.85 -9.91 6.92
C SER A 78 0.80 -11.01 7.07
N GLU A 79 -0.47 -10.67 7.30
CA GLU A 79 -1.59 -11.63 7.38
C GLU A 79 -1.92 -12.28 6.03
N GLY A 80 -1.50 -11.64 4.93
CA GLY A 80 -1.73 -12.12 3.58
C GLY A 80 -3.07 -11.70 2.98
N LEU A 81 -3.18 -11.83 1.67
CA LEU A 81 -4.35 -11.38 0.94
C LEU A 81 -5.66 -12.03 1.42
N SER A 82 -5.64 -13.30 1.79
CA SER A 82 -6.84 -14.03 2.24
C SER A 82 -7.47 -13.45 3.52
N VAL A 83 -6.67 -12.80 4.35
CA VAL A 83 -7.13 -12.13 5.57
C VAL A 83 -7.48 -10.66 5.28
N ASP A 84 -6.58 -9.95 4.62
CA ASP A 84 -6.70 -8.51 4.44
C ASP A 84 -7.69 -8.09 3.35
N ALA A 85 -8.08 -9.01 2.45
CA ALA A 85 -9.01 -8.70 1.37
C ALA A 85 -10.31 -8.05 1.88
N HIS A 86 -10.80 -8.46 3.04
CA HIS A 86 -12.02 -7.87 3.63
C HIS A 86 -11.86 -6.39 3.99
N SER A 87 -10.68 -5.99 4.45
CA SER A 87 -10.39 -4.60 4.81
C SER A 87 -10.13 -3.73 3.59
N PHE A 88 -9.55 -4.32 2.53
CA PHE A 88 -9.15 -3.58 1.33
C PHE A 88 -10.22 -3.51 0.26
N ASP A 89 -11.10 -4.51 0.18
CA ASP A 89 -12.15 -4.57 -0.83
C ASP A 89 -13.01 -3.30 -0.90
N PRO A 90 -13.54 -2.76 0.22
CA PRO A 90 -14.30 -1.52 0.20
C PRO A 90 -13.51 -0.34 -0.38
N HIS A 91 -12.24 -0.20 0.00
CA HIS A 91 -11.39 0.90 -0.43
C HIS A 91 -10.97 0.78 -1.89
N ALA A 92 -10.67 -0.45 -2.35
CA ALA A 92 -10.40 -0.73 -3.75
C ALA A 92 -11.61 -0.43 -4.63
N ILE A 93 -12.81 -0.82 -4.19
CA ILE A 93 -14.07 -0.50 -4.88
C ILE A 93 -14.29 1.02 -4.91
N GLN A 94 -14.04 1.72 -3.81
CA GLN A 94 -14.22 3.17 -3.72
C GLN A 94 -13.23 3.94 -4.61
N LEU A 95 -12.00 3.49 -4.76
CA LEU A 95 -11.06 4.04 -5.75
C LEU A 95 -11.52 3.75 -7.18
N ALA A 96 -11.93 2.51 -7.44
CA ALA A 96 -12.41 2.14 -8.78
C ALA A 96 -13.70 2.89 -9.16
N ALA A 97 -14.61 3.12 -8.23
CA ALA A 97 -15.80 3.94 -8.45
C ALA A 97 -15.48 5.41 -8.81
N ARG A 98 -14.27 5.89 -8.44
CA ARG A 98 -13.73 7.21 -8.80
C ARG A 98 -12.89 7.21 -10.08
N GLY A 99 -12.89 6.11 -10.83
CA GLY A 99 -12.22 5.98 -12.12
C GLY A 99 -10.81 5.38 -12.09
N TYR A 100 -10.29 5.00 -10.94
CA TYR A 100 -9.00 4.31 -10.85
C TYR A 100 -9.09 2.84 -11.27
N HIS A 101 -8.01 2.30 -11.83
CA HIS A 101 -7.79 0.86 -11.82
C HIS A 101 -7.06 0.49 -10.54
N VAL A 102 -7.48 -0.58 -9.85
CA VAL A 102 -6.84 -0.99 -8.59
C VAL A 102 -6.48 -2.47 -8.65
N LEU A 103 -5.24 -2.79 -8.31
CA LEU A 103 -4.75 -4.17 -8.21
C LEU A 103 -4.41 -4.47 -6.74
N VAL A 104 -4.95 -5.56 -6.23
CA VAL A 104 -4.57 -6.11 -4.91
C VAL A 104 -3.89 -7.46 -5.14
N PRO A 105 -2.54 -7.47 -5.30
CA PRO A 105 -1.81 -8.70 -5.62
C PRO A 105 -1.54 -9.53 -4.36
N ASN A 106 -1.50 -10.85 -4.51
CA ASN A 106 -0.90 -11.74 -3.51
C ASN A 106 0.62 -11.78 -3.71
N TYR A 107 1.31 -10.69 -3.35
CA TYR A 107 2.74 -10.54 -3.60
C TYR A 107 3.60 -11.60 -2.89
N PHE A 108 3.05 -12.35 -1.93
CA PHE A 108 3.74 -13.50 -1.32
C PHE A 108 4.03 -14.61 -2.32
N GLU A 109 3.26 -14.69 -3.40
CA GLU A 109 3.48 -15.69 -4.47
C GLU A 109 4.72 -15.41 -5.33
N ALA A 110 5.34 -14.23 -5.23
CA ALA A 110 6.60 -13.92 -5.92
C ALA A 110 7.79 -14.78 -5.44
N ARG A 111 7.53 -15.68 -4.53
CA ARG A 111 8.51 -16.59 -3.98
C ARG A 111 8.08 -18.05 -4.17
N ALA A 112 9.02 -18.92 -4.60
CA ALA A 112 8.75 -20.31 -4.95
C ALA A 112 8.48 -21.24 -3.76
N ARG A 113 8.72 -20.84 -2.51
CA ARG A 113 8.64 -21.71 -1.32
C ARG A 113 7.96 -21.01 -0.15
N GLN A 114 7.02 -21.70 0.47
CA GLN A 114 6.42 -21.29 1.75
C GLN A 114 7.26 -21.84 2.90
N VAL A 115 8.30 -21.12 3.31
CA VAL A 115 9.11 -21.36 4.51
C VAL A 115 9.12 -20.08 5.34
N PRO A 116 9.51 -20.06 6.60
CA PRO A 116 9.65 -18.82 7.35
C PRO A 116 10.45 -17.80 6.55
N TRP A 117 9.92 -16.59 6.43
CA TRP A 117 10.48 -15.54 5.59
C TRP A 117 11.65 -14.82 6.27
N ASN A 118 12.49 -14.22 5.43
CA ASN A 118 13.71 -13.52 5.83
C ASN A 118 13.91 -12.27 4.95
N GLY A 119 14.98 -11.52 5.17
CA GLY A 119 15.25 -10.29 4.42
C GLY A 119 15.38 -10.45 2.90
N ARG A 120 15.69 -11.66 2.41
CA ARG A 120 15.68 -11.95 0.98
C ARG A 120 14.26 -12.01 0.43
N ASP A 121 13.34 -12.59 1.19
CA ASP A 121 11.94 -12.67 0.79
C ASP A 121 11.33 -11.28 0.66
N VAL A 122 11.67 -10.36 1.55
CA VAL A 122 11.18 -8.98 1.49
C VAL A 122 11.67 -8.26 0.23
N ARG A 123 12.90 -8.51 -0.21
CA ARG A 123 13.37 -7.97 -1.51
C ARG A 123 12.56 -8.54 -2.67
N LEU A 124 12.26 -9.83 -2.67
CA LEU A 124 11.41 -10.44 -3.70
C LEU A 124 10.00 -9.83 -3.70
N TRP A 125 9.47 -9.50 -2.54
CA TRP A 125 8.17 -8.83 -2.42
C TRP A 125 8.21 -7.36 -2.87
N ALA A 126 9.30 -6.65 -2.60
CA ALA A 126 9.51 -5.31 -3.15
C ALA A 126 9.58 -5.33 -4.68
N GLU A 127 10.29 -6.32 -5.24
CA GLU A 127 10.34 -6.57 -6.68
C GLU A 127 8.95 -6.93 -7.24
N ALA A 128 8.14 -7.69 -6.49
CA ALA A 128 6.75 -8.00 -6.89
C ALA A 128 5.86 -6.75 -6.88
N GLY A 129 6.01 -5.88 -5.88
CA GLY A 129 5.32 -4.59 -5.86
C GLY A 129 5.69 -3.73 -7.08
N HIS A 130 6.98 -3.69 -7.42
CA HIS A 130 7.48 -3.02 -8.61
C HIS A 130 6.92 -3.63 -9.90
N ALA A 131 6.94 -4.96 -10.05
CA ALA A 131 6.37 -5.65 -11.19
C ALA A 131 4.86 -5.42 -11.32
N ALA A 132 4.14 -5.35 -10.20
CA ALA A 132 2.72 -5.02 -10.17
C ALA A 132 2.45 -3.61 -10.70
N VAL A 133 3.28 -2.62 -10.34
CA VAL A 133 3.17 -1.25 -10.87
C VAL A 133 3.40 -1.24 -12.39
N ALA A 134 4.44 -1.94 -12.86
CA ALA A 134 4.72 -2.05 -14.29
C ALA A 134 3.55 -2.74 -15.04
N TYR A 135 3.03 -3.83 -14.48
CA TYR A 135 1.86 -4.53 -15.04
C TYR A 135 0.64 -3.61 -15.15
N MET A 136 0.33 -2.83 -14.12
CA MET A 136 -0.79 -1.89 -14.17
C MET A 136 -0.65 -0.88 -15.30
N GLY A 137 0.57 -0.43 -15.59
CA GLY A 137 0.85 0.48 -16.71
C GLY A 137 0.63 -0.14 -18.09
N THR A 138 0.44 -1.46 -18.21
CA THR A 138 0.12 -2.15 -19.48
C THR A 138 -1.37 -2.30 -19.74
N LEU A 139 -2.21 -1.99 -18.75
CA LEU A 139 -3.66 -2.18 -18.88
C LEU A 139 -4.30 -1.09 -19.73
N GLU A 140 -5.28 -1.49 -20.52
CA GLU A 140 -6.10 -0.54 -21.27
C GLU A 140 -6.78 0.46 -20.34
N GLY A 141 -6.72 1.74 -20.70
CA GLY A 141 -7.29 2.84 -19.92
C GLY A 141 -6.41 3.32 -18.76
N VAL A 142 -5.19 2.81 -18.62
CA VAL A 142 -4.18 3.25 -17.64
C VAL A 142 -3.04 3.99 -18.33
N ASP A 143 -2.72 5.17 -17.83
CA ASP A 143 -1.49 5.89 -18.20
C ASP A 143 -0.33 5.33 -17.34
N PRO A 144 0.72 4.73 -17.94
CA PRO A 144 1.83 4.15 -17.19
C PRO A 144 2.61 5.19 -16.36
N ALA A 145 2.50 6.48 -16.66
CA ALA A 145 3.06 7.56 -15.86
C ALA A 145 2.20 7.93 -14.64
N ARG A 146 1.05 7.28 -14.44
CA ARG A 146 0.06 7.62 -13.41
C ARG A 146 -0.32 6.42 -12.54
N VAL A 147 0.66 5.58 -12.22
CA VAL A 147 0.49 4.41 -11.34
C VAL A 147 1.11 4.69 -9.98
N GLY A 148 0.29 4.56 -8.94
CA GLY A 148 0.71 4.66 -7.54
C GLY A 148 0.77 3.30 -6.84
N ILE A 149 1.36 3.28 -5.66
CA ILE A 149 1.42 2.11 -4.79
C ILE A 149 1.03 2.51 -3.37
N TRP A 150 0.21 1.68 -2.73
CA TRP A 150 -0.26 1.86 -1.37
C TRP A 150 -0.14 0.54 -0.62
N GLY A 151 0.41 0.55 0.59
CA GLY A 151 0.55 -0.66 1.38
C GLY A 151 0.29 -0.43 2.87
N PHE A 152 -0.12 -1.51 3.54
CA PHE A 152 -0.39 -1.54 4.97
C PHE A 152 0.59 -2.47 5.70
N SER A 153 1.11 -2.06 6.86
CA SER A 153 2.03 -2.84 7.67
C SER A 153 3.22 -3.35 6.84
N LEU A 154 3.42 -4.66 6.72
CA LEU A 154 4.44 -5.24 5.84
C LEU A 154 4.31 -4.75 4.40
N GLY A 155 3.10 -4.68 3.86
CA GLY A 155 2.85 -4.09 2.54
C GLY A 155 3.25 -2.62 2.44
N GLY A 156 3.16 -1.88 3.55
CA GLY A 156 3.65 -0.50 3.64
C GLY A 156 5.17 -0.41 3.51
N PHE A 157 5.93 -1.30 4.14
CA PHE A 157 7.38 -1.41 3.94
C PHE A 157 7.71 -1.77 2.50
N VAL A 158 7.01 -2.76 1.94
CA VAL A 158 7.19 -3.18 0.55
C VAL A 158 6.89 -2.03 -0.41
N ALA A 159 5.82 -1.27 -0.18
CA ALA A 159 5.43 -0.14 -1.02
C ALA A 159 6.49 0.98 -1.00
N THR A 160 6.98 1.35 0.18
CA THR A 160 7.96 2.43 0.33
C THR A 160 9.34 2.04 -0.18
N ASP A 161 9.80 0.83 0.12
CA ASP A 161 11.10 0.33 -0.34
C ASP A 161 11.10 0.01 -1.84
N GLY A 162 10.11 -0.75 -2.31
CA GLY A 162 9.99 -1.12 -3.71
C GLY A 162 9.81 0.08 -4.64
N SER A 163 9.09 1.12 -4.22
CA SER A 163 8.93 2.33 -5.02
C SER A 163 10.18 3.21 -5.04
N ALA A 164 11.02 3.13 -4.02
CA ALA A 164 12.31 3.82 -3.99
C ALA A 164 13.38 3.15 -4.86
N HIS A 165 13.14 1.95 -5.39
CA HIS A 165 14.06 1.26 -6.29
C HIS A 165 14.30 2.09 -7.56
N PRO A 166 15.54 2.16 -8.10
CA PRO A 166 15.85 2.95 -9.29
C PRO A 166 14.99 2.62 -10.51
N ASP A 167 14.66 1.33 -10.67
CA ASP A 167 13.87 0.83 -11.80
C ASP A 167 12.36 0.92 -11.57
N SER A 168 11.92 1.33 -10.38
CA SER A 168 10.49 1.48 -10.11
C SER A 168 9.87 2.58 -10.98
N THR A 169 8.73 2.29 -11.56
CA THR A 169 7.92 3.23 -12.33
C THR A 169 6.77 3.85 -11.51
N ALA A 170 6.66 3.50 -10.22
CA ALA A 170 5.66 4.11 -9.34
C ALA A 170 5.79 5.64 -9.32
N ARG A 171 4.67 6.35 -9.49
CA ARG A 171 4.62 7.81 -9.47
C ARG A 171 4.47 8.37 -8.07
N VAL A 172 3.86 7.61 -7.18
CA VAL A 172 3.56 8.00 -5.80
C VAL A 172 3.51 6.75 -4.94
N ALA A 173 3.91 6.86 -3.66
CA ALA A 173 3.82 5.77 -2.70
C ALA A 173 3.13 6.19 -1.40
N VAL A 174 2.31 5.31 -0.84
CA VAL A 174 1.68 5.48 0.47
C VAL A 174 2.01 4.27 1.34
N GLY A 175 2.57 4.51 2.51
CA GLY A 175 2.84 3.48 3.51
C GLY A 175 2.04 3.73 4.78
N VAL A 176 1.20 2.78 5.17
CA VAL A 176 0.37 2.85 6.38
C VAL A 176 0.92 1.89 7.43
N GLY A 177 1.13 2.38 8.65
CA GLY A 177 1.69 1.55 9.73
C GLY A 177 3.07 1.01 9.38
N THR A 178 3.87 1.76 8.64
CA THR A 178 5.27 1.47 8.41
C THR A 178 6.11 2.12 9.50
N GLY A 179 7.37 1.77 9.58
CA GLY A 179 8.22 2.31 10.64
C GLY A 179 9.69 2.26 10.27
N GLN A 180 10.50 1.59 11.09
CA GLN A 180 11.93 1.54 10.91
C GLN A 180 12.32 1.01 9.51
N ASP A 181 13.34 1.61 8.90
CA ASP A 181 13.97 1.15 7.66
C ASP A 181 14.77 -0.15 7.93
N ILE A 182 14.04 -1.27 8.03
CA ILE A 182 14.62 -2.57 8.36
C ILE A 182 15.22 -3.28 7.15
N PHE A 183 14.92 -2.79 5.93
CA PHE A 183 15.34 -3.41 4.69
C PHE A 183 16.48 -2.68 4.01
N GLU A 184 17.06 -1.66 4.68
CA GLU A 184 18.05 -0.76 4.09
C GLU A 184 17.56 -0.32 2.71
N ALA A 185 16.43 0.42 2.71
CA ALA A 185 15.72 0.87 1.53
C ALA A 185 16.69 1.13 0.38
N SER A 186 16.39 0.61 -0.75
CA SER A 186 17.30 0.54 -1.88
C SER A 186 18.08 1.85 -2.01
N ARG A 187 19.37 1.76 -2.24
CA ARG A 187 20.25 2.92 -2.43
C ARG A 187 19.86 3.76 -3.66
N GLY A 188 18.79 3.36 -4.30
CA GLY A 188 18.17 4.07 -5.39
C GLY A 188 17.63 5.42 -4.92
N ARG A 189 17.88 6.41 -5.69
CA ARG A 189 17.41 7.73 -5.52
C ARG A 189 16.29 7.98 -6.52
N ARG A 190 15.13 8.38 -6.03
CA ARG A 190 14.08 8.96 -6.88
C ARG A 190 13.43 10.13 -6.17
N GLU A 191 13.22 11.20 -6.90
CA GLU A 191 12.22 12.19 -6.52
C GLU A 191 10.86 11.53 -6.66
N LEU A 192 10.28 11.15 -5.53
CA LEU A 192 9.04 10.42 -5.46
C LEU A 192 8.20 11.00 -4.31
N PRO A 193 7.00 11.49 -4.58
CA PRO A 193 6.06 11.84 -3.53
C PRO A 193 5.69 10.59 -2.72
N MET A 194 5.88 10.67 -1.40
CA MET A 194 5.52 9.61 -0.46
C MET A 194 4.68 10.16 0.68
N MET A 195 3.67 9.42 1.10
CA MET A 195 2.94 9.67 2.33
C MET A 195 3.15 8.50 3.28
N LEU A 196 3.53 8.79 4.52
CA LEU A 196 3.57 7.82 5.61
C LEU A 196 2.43 8.14 6.57
N ILE A 197 1.56 7.18 6.78
CA ILE A 197 0.41 7.31 7.70
C ILE A 197 0.70 6.45 8.92
N GLU A 198 0.74 7.11 10.09
CA GLU A 198 0.90 6.41 11.35
C GLU A 198 -0.44 5.98 11.92
N GLY A 199 -0.57 4.65 12.14
CA GLY A 199 -1.52 4.10 13.07
C GLY A 199 -0.89 3.97 14.46
N TYR A 200 -1.68 4.03 15.51
CA TYR A 200 -1.19 3.72 16.85
C TYR A 200 -0.68 2.28 16.88
N SER A 201 0.63 2.11 17.06
CA SER A 201 1.24 0.81 17.23
C SER A 201 2.00 0.74 18.55
N THR A 202 1.82 -0.36 19.25
CA THR A 202 2.63 -0.70 20.44
C THR A 202 3.92 -1.41 20.06
N PHE A 203 4.14 -1.71 18.77
CA PHE A 203 5.36 -2.36 18.30
C PHE A 203 6.50 -1.35 18.20
N PRO A 204 7.67 -1.65 18.78
CA PRO A 204 8.80 -0.73 18.75
C PRO A 204 9.27 -0.34 17.35
N ILE A 205 9.12 -1.23 16.37
CA ILE A 205 9.52 -0.99 14.97
C ILE A 205 8.48 -0.18 14.17
N ILE A 206 7.27 -0.01 14.70
CA ILE A 206 6.18 0.76 14.11
C ILE A 206 5.72 1.76 15.16
N SER A 207 6.35 2.90 15.20
CA SER A 207 6.05 3.98 16.15
C SER A 207 6.24 5.33 15.48
N ALA A 208 5.67 6.37 16.07
CA ALA A 208 5.88 7.75 15.60
C ALA A 208 7.36 8.12 15.47
N ALA A 209 8.21 7.61 16.37
CA ALA A 209 9.64 7.89 16.32
C ALA A 209 10.31 7.19 15.13
N THR A 210 10.06 5.88 14.96
CA THR A 210 10.64 5.09 13.86
C THR A 210 10.12 5.54 12.50
N MET A 211 8.87 5.96 12.41
CA MET A 211 8.31 6.52 11.19
C MET A 211 8.94 7.86 10.82
N ARG A 212 9.19 8.74 11.79
CA ARG A 212 9.93 10.00 11.54
C ARG A 212 11.36 9.74 11.08
N GLU A 213 12.02 8.72 11.64
CA GLU A 213 13.35 8.30 11.21
C GLU A 213 13.31 7.77 9.76
N LEU A 214 12.35 6.90 9.42
CA LEU A 214 12.13 6.44 8.05
C LEU A 214 11.91 7.62 7.10
N ALA A 215 11.02 8.55 7.45
CA ALA A 215 10.76 9.74 6.64
C ALA A 215 12.04 10.57 6.42
N ALA A 216 12.87 10.74 7.45
CA ALA A 216 14.14 11.45 7.34
C ALA A 216 15.12 10.70 6.40
N ASN A 217 15.16 9.37 6.48
CA ASN A 217 15.97 8.52 5.62
C ASN A 217 15.54 8.64 4.14
N LEU A 218 14.25 8.54 3.88
CA LEU A 218 13.69 8.65 2.54
C LEU A 218 13.94 10.05 1.94
N ARG A 219 13.76 11.13 2.72
CA ARG A 219 14.07 12.50 2.29
C ARG A 219 15.55 12.68 1.93
N ARG A 220 16.47 12.11 2.70
CA ARG A 220 17.91 12.13 2.37
C ARG A 220 18.22 11.41 1.05
N ARG A 221 17.33 10.54 0.59
CA ARG A 221 17.44 9.79 -0.68
C ARG A 221 16.70 10.46 -1.83
N GLY A 222 16.11 11.62 -1.60
CA GLY A 222 15.46 12.43 -2.63
C GLY A 222 13.94 12.32 -2.69
N ALA A 223 13.30 11.52 -1.83
CA ALA A 223 11.84 11.46 -1.78
C ALA A 223 11.25 12.73 -1.12
N THR A 224 10.12 13.18 -1.62
CA THR A 224 9.28 14.17 -0.95
C THR A 224 8.31 13.45 -0.04
N VAL A 225 8.54 13.48 1.27
CA VAL A 225 7.79 12.67 2.23
C VAL A 225 6.88 13.52 3.09
N GLU A 226 5.58 13.23 3.06
CA GLU A 226 4.59 13.71 4.01
C GLU A 226 4.40 12.67 5.12
N VAL A 227 4.20 13.13 6.36
CA VAL A 227 3.88 12.27 7.49
C VAL A 227 2.51 12.69 8.01
N GLN A 228 1.56 11.78 7.92
CA GLN A 228 0.20 11.98 8.40
C GLN A 228 -0.02 11.21 9.68
N MET A 229 -0.38 11.93 10.75
CA MET A 229 -0.81 11.35 12.01
C MET A 229 -2.32 11.18 11.98
N LEU A 230 -2.80 10.00 12.38
CA LEU A 230 -4.25 9.77 12.49
C LEU A 230 -4.80 10.53 13.70
N ALA A 231 -5.94 11.16 13.51
CA ALA A 231 -6.64 11.89 14.58
C ALA A 231 -7.43 10.93 15.49
N SER A 232 -7.76 9.74 15.00
CA SER A 232 -8.52 8.75 15.76
C SER A 232 -7.76 8.34 17.03
N PRO A 233 -8.40 8.36 18.20
CA PRO A 233 -7.81 7.85 19.44
C PRO A 233 -7.75 6.32 19.49
N GLU A 234 -8.33 5.63 18.51
CA GLU A 234 -8.38 4.17 18.47
C GLU A 234 -6.99 3.60 18.15
N ARG A 235 -6.60 2.58 18.93
CA ARG A 235 -5.31 1.90 18.78
C ARG A 235 -5.36 0.66 17.88
N SER A 236 -6.50 0.42 17.27
CA SER A 236 -6.74 -0.72 16.37
C SER A 236 -7.26 -0.21 15.03
N MET A 237 -7.01 -0.96 13.97
CA MET A 237 -7.46 -0.64 12.62
C MET A 237 -8.95 -0.97 12.45
N THR A 238 -9.80 -0.19 13.15
CA THR A 238 -11.26 -0.27 13.03
C THR A 238 -11.75 0.30 11.70
N GLY A 239 -13.03 0.11 11.40
CA GLY A 239 -13.64 0.70 10.21
C GLY A 239 -13.49 2.22 10.13
N GLN A 240 -13.59 2.92 11.28
CA GLN A 240 -13.42 4.37 11.33
C GLN A 240 -11.97 4.78 11.05
N VAL A 241 -10.99 4.07 11.62
CA VAL A 241 -9.57 4.32 11.34
C VAL A 241 -9.26 4.07 9.86
N TRP A 242 -9.80 3.01 9.29
CA TRP A 242 -9.66 2.76 7.85
C TRP A 242 -10.27 3.85 6.99
N CYS A 243 -11.42 4.42 7.39
CA CYS A 243 -11.99 5.57 6.68
C CYS A 243 -11.06 6.78 6.69
N GLU A 244 -10.45 7.09 7.84
CA GLU A 244 -9.49 8.19 7.94
C GLU A 244 -8.24 7.93 7.07
N VAL A 245 -7.67 6.72 7.15
CA VAL A 245 -6.55 6.29 6.28
C VAL A 245 -6.92 6.43 4.82
N PHE A 246 -8.09 5.94 4.42
CA PHE A 246 -8.55 6.02 3.04
C PHE A 246 -8.69 7.45 2.55
N GLN A 247 -9.27 8.35 3.35
CA GLN A 247 -9.44 9.76 2.99
C GLN A 247 -8.09 10.46 2.76
N HIS A 248 -7.10 10.25 3.65
CA HIS A 248 -5.76 10.80 3.46
C HIS A 248 -5.09 10.21 2.23
N THR A 249 -5.12 8.89 2.09
CA THR A 249 -4.54 8.17 0.94
C THR A 249 -5.14 8.66 -0.37
N ARG A 250 -6.47 8.71 -0.47
CA ARG A 250 -7.16 9.15 -1.68
C ARG A 250 -6.79 10.57 -2.07
N ARG A 251 -6.83 11.53 -1.13
CA ARG A 251 -6.46 12.93 -1.41
C ARG A 251 -5.03 13.03 -1.93
N PHE A 252 -4.12 12.26 -1.36
CA PHE A 252 -2.73 12.25 -1.77
C PHE A 252 -2.55 11.61 -3.17
N LEU A 253 -3.26 10.52 -3.45
CA LEU A 253 -3.28 9.89 -4.76
C LEU A 253 -3.88 10.84 -5.81
N ASP A 254 -5.01 11.48 -5.52
CA ASP A 254 -5.66 12.44 -6.41
C ASP A 254 -4.71 13.59 -6.76
N ALA A 255 -4.04 14.17 -5.77
CA ALA A 255 -3.11 15.29 -5.96
C ALA A 255 -1.88 14.95 -6.81
N ASN A 256 -1.43 13.69 -6.80
CA ASN A 256 -0.19 13.26 -7.45
C ASN A 256 -0.40 12.45 -8.74
N LEU A 257 -1.60 11.89 -8.95
CA LEU A 257 -1.91 11.02 -10.09
C LEU A 257 -2.92 11.64 -11.06
N LEU A 258 -3.80 12.55 -10.59
CA LEU A 258 -4.78 13.16 -11.46
C LEU A 258 -4.27 14.48 -12.05
N PRO A 259 -4.71 14.88 -13.24
CA PRO A 259 -4.41 16.21 -13.76
C PRO A 259 -4.90 17.27 -12.77
N ALA A 260 -4.15 18.36 -12.64
CA ALA A 260 -4.64 19.50 -11.89
C ALA A 260 -6.02 19.92 -12.44
N ALA A 261 -6.97 20.17 -11.55
CA ALA A 261 -8.27 20.69 -11.97
C ALA A 261 -8.05 21.96 -12.81
N ALA A 262 -8.67 22.01 -13.99
CA ALA A 262 -8.63 23.24 -14.78
C ALA A 262 -9.15 24.39 -13.90
N PRO A 263 -8.50 25.58 -13.92
CA PRO A 263 -9.03 26.72 -13.20
C PRO A 263 -10.46 26.99 -13.68
N GLU A 264 -11.39 27.12 -12.73
CA GLU A 264 -12.76 27.51 -13.07
C GLU A 264 -12.70 28.80 -13.90
N ALA A 265 -13.34 28.78 -15.08
CA ALA A 265 -13.47 29.97 -15.85
C ALA A 265 -14.17 31.03 -14.99
N PRO A 266 -13.68 32.30 -14.97
CA PRO A 266 -14.33 33.34 -14.19
C PRO A 266 -15.79 33.40 -14.60
N ALA A 267 -16.68 33.36 -13.61
CA ALA A 267 -18.11 33.56 -13.85
C ALA A 267 -18.29 34.92 -14.53
N GLY A 268 -18.71 34.87 -15.82
CA GLY A 268 -18.96 36.03 -16.64
C GLY A 268 -20.22 36.78 -16.23
#